data_e93a9f2a7273da50906a5cb16a865250
#
_entry.id   e93a9f2a7273da50906a5cb16a865250
#
_cell.length_a   1.000
_cell.length_b   1.000
_cell.length_c   1.000
_cell.angle_alpha   90.00
_cell.angle_beta   90.00
_cell.angle_gamma   90.00
#
_symmetry.space_group_name_H-M   'P 1'
#
loop_
_entity.id
_entity.type
_entity.pdbx_description
1 polymer ?
#
loop_
_entity_poly.entity_id
_entity_poly.type
_entity_poly.pdbx_seq_one_letter_code
_entity_poly.pdbx_strand_id
1 'polypeptide(L)'
;MDKLEQYRNIIKKILTEYYEMSNNQTSKNREFEVSERLAFDETRDQYIWFRFGWDDKKQIQHIIIYLTIKNGKIWVEEDATDLCVVDDLLSAGIPQNDIVLGFHHPSKRVFTEFATA
;
A
#
# COMPACT_ATOMS: atom_id res chain seq x y z
N MET A 1 -2.40 -19.03 15.01
CA MET A 1 -2.59 -18.28 13.78
C MET A 1 -1.27 -18.10 13.07
N ASP A 2 -1.29 -18.31 11.78
CA ASP A 2 -0.13 -18.12 10.94
C ASP A 2 0.24 -16.62 10.88
N LYS A 3 1.54 -16.33 11.05
CA LYS A 3 2.07 -14.98 10.97
C LYS A 3 1.73 -14.31 9.64
N LEU A 4 1.86 -15.03 8.52
CA LEU A 4 1.56 -14.49 7.21
C LEU A 4 0.08 -14.16 7.07
N GLU A 5 -0.79 -14.97 7.61
CA GLU A 5 -2.21 -14.69 7.60
C GLU A 5 -2.55 -13.44 8.38
N GLN A 6 -1.89 -13.22 9.53
CA GLN A 6 -2.03 -11.99 10.29
C GLN A 6 -1.58 -10.78 9.48
N TYR A 7 -0.45 -10.91 8.78
CA TYR A 7 0.07 -9.82 7.94
C TYR A 7 -0.90 -9.49 6.80
N ARG A 8 -1.44 -10.51 6.14
CA ARG A 8 -2.44 -10.30 5.07
C ARG A 8 -3.65 -9.54 5.59
N ASN A 9 -4.15 -9.93 6.76
CA ASN A 9 -5.32 -9.28 7.35
C ASN A 9 -5.04 -7.84 7.74
N ILE A 10 -3.86 -7.56 8.29
CA ILE A 10 -3.44 -6.20 8.66
C ILE A 10 -3.36 -5.32 7.41
N ILE A 11 -2.73 -5.80 6.36
CA ILE A 11 -2.61 -5.05 5.10
C ILE A 11 -3.98 -4.73 4.52
N LYS A 12 -4.85 -5.73 4.43
CA LYS A 12 -6.18 -5.54 3.87
C LYS A 12 -6.98 -4.53 4.70
N LYS A 13 -6.88 -4.60 6.01
CA LYS A 13 -7.58 -3.66 6.89
C LYS A 13 -7.09 -2.24 6.68
N ILE A 14 -5.78 -2.03 6.67
CA ILE A 14 -5.18 -0.71 6.52
C ILE A 14 -5.58 -0.10 5.17
N LEU A 15 -5.41 -0.83 4.09
CA LEU A 15 -5.73 -0.31 2.76
C LEU A 15 -7.22 -0.06 2.59
N THR A 16 -8.06 -0.91 3.17
CA THR A 16 -9.50 -0.72 3.10
C THR A 16 -9.91 0.54 3.86
N GLU A 17 -9.34 0.77 5.03
CA GLU A 17 -9.63 1.98 5.82
C GLU A 17 -9.20 3.25 5.07
N TYR A 18 -8.02 3.24 4.45
CA TYR A 18 -7.55 4.37 3.65
C TYR A 18 -8.48 4.63 2.46
N TYR A 19 -8.85 3.56 1.76
CA TYR A 19 -9.75 3.65 0.62
C TYR A 19 -11.09 4.25 1.02
N GLU A 20 -11.67 3.78 2.12
CA GLU A 20 -12.96 4.28 2.59
C GLU A 20 -12.87 5.75 3.02
N MET A 21 -11.80 6.14 3.71
CA MET A 21 -11.58 7.54 4.08
C MET A 21 -11.50 8.43 2.83
N SER A 22 -10.77 8.01 1.84
CA SER A 22 -10.60 8.77 0.62
C SER A 22 -11.92 8.91 -0.14
N ASN A 23 -12.68 7.84 -0.26
CA ASN A 23 -13.97 7.86 -0.93
C ASN A 23 -14.98 8.77 -0.23
N ASN A 24 -14.94 8.83 1.11
CA ASN A 24 -15.84 9.68 1.86
C ASN A 24 -15.49 11.16 1.73
N GLN A 25 -14.24 11.46 1.44
CA GLN A 25 -13.75 12.84 1.32
C GLN A 25 -13.77 13.35 -0.12
N THR A 26 -13.74 12.46 -1.10
CA THR A 26 -13.78 12.90 -2.49
C THR A 26 -15.14 13.53 -2.77
N SER A 27 -15.10 14.79 -3.20
CA SER A 27 -16.30 15.46 -3.66
C SER A 27 -16.89 14.63 -4.79
N LYS A 28 -18.21 14.52 -4.81
CA LYS A 28 -18.93 13.87 -5.90
C LYS A 28 -18.87 14.70 -7.17
N ASN A 29 -17.72 15.27 -7.47
CA ASN A 29 -17.53 16.06 -8.65
C ASN A 29 -17.42 15.13 -9.85
N ARG A 30 -18.48 15.09 -10.64
CA ARG A 30 -18.60 14.18 -11.78
C ARG A 30 -17.84 14.64 -13.02
N GLU A 31 -17.09 15.73 -12.91
CA GLU A 31 -16.27 16.21 -14.02
C GLU A 31 -15.11 15.27 -14.33
N PHE A 32 -14.73 14.44 -13.34
CA PHE A 32 -13.60 13.52 -13.48
C PHE A 32 -14.07 12.09 -13.35
N GLU A 33 -13.84 11.29 -14.37
CA GLU A 33 -14.14 9.87 -14.36
C GLU A 33 -12.97 9.07 -13.80
N VAL A 34 -12.38 9.56 -12.71
CA VAL A 34 -11.29 8.89 -12.04
C VAL A 34 -11.84 8.18 -10.81
N SER A 35 -11.58 6.90 -10.68
CA SER A 35 -12.00 6.11 -9.53
C SER A 35 -10.80 5.52 -8.80
N GLU A 36 -10.92 5.46 -7.49
CA GLU A 36 -9.97 4.72 -6.68
C GLU A 36 -10.43 3.27 -6.57
N ARG A 37 -9.48 2.36 -6.60
CA ARG A 37 -9.74 0.92 -6.61
C ARG A 37 -8.78 0.20 -5.70
N LEU A 38 -9.26 -0.92 -5.13
CA LEU A 38 -8.44 -1.84 -4.37
C LEU A 38 -8.35 -3.16 -5.14
N ALA A 39 -7.18 -3.76 -5.14
CA ALA A 39 -6.97 -5.09 -5.69
C ALA A 39 -6.10 -5.89 -4.74
N PHE A 40 -6.62 -7.01 -4.27
CA PHE A 40 -5.90 -7.90 -3.36
C PHE A 40 -5.77 -9.27 -4.01
N ASP A 41 -4.54 -9.77 -4.11
CA ASP A 41 -4.24 -11.11 -4.59
C ASP A 41 -3.53 -11.86 -3.47
N GLU A 42 -4.30 -12.62 -2.69
CA GLU A 42 -3.75 -13.37 -1.55
C GLU A 42 -2.93 -14.57 -1.98
N THR A 43 -3.13 -15.05 -3.20
CA THR A 43 -2.34 -16.17 -3.75
C THR A 43 -0.91 -15.75 -4.02
N ARG A 44 -0.72 -14.54 -4.54
CA ARG A 44 0.60 -14.00 -4.86
C ARG A 44 1.05 -12.94 -3.87
N ASP A 45 0.25 -12.66 -2.86
CA ASP A 45 0.51 -11.67 -1.82
C ASP A 45 0.84 -10.29 -2.41
N GLN A 46 -0.09 -9.79 -3.22
CA GLN A 46 0.00 -8.46 -3.81
C GLN A 46 -1.24 -7.67 -3.41
N TYR A 47 -1.04 -6.45 -2.91
CA TYR A 47 -2.08 -5.62 -2.35
C TYR A 47 -1.88 -4.21 -2.85
N ILE A 48 -2.82 -3.71 -3.65
CA ILE A 48 -2.68 -2.45 -4.36
C ILE A 48 -3.89 -1.56 -4.11
N TRP A 49 -3.64 -0.30 -3.79
CA TRP A 49 -4.62 0.78 -3.83
C TRP A 49 -4.18 1.71 -4.94
N PHE A 50 -5.03 1.89 -5.94
CA PHE A 50 -4.66 2.65 -7.13
C PHE A 50 -5.81 3.52 -7.62
N ARG A 51 -5.45 4.49 -8.44
CA ARG A 51 -6.37 5.41 -9.07
C ARG A 51 -6.31 5.22 -10.58
N PHE A 52 -7.47 5.14 -11.22
CA PHE A 52 -7.54 4.87 -12.64
C PHE A 52 -8.76 5.55 -13.24
N GLY A 53 -8.59 6.10 -14.43
CA GLY A 53 -9.70 6.74 -15.15
C GLY A 53 -9.22 7.84 -16.06
N TRP A 54 -10.09 8.80 -16.30
CA TRP A 54 -9.84 9.90 -17.24
C TRP A 54 -10.11 11.23 -16.56
N ASP A 55 -9.21 12.18 -16.76
CA ASP A 55 -9.36 13.57 -16.40
C ASP A 55 -9.40 14.34 -17.71
N ASP A 56 -10.62 14.61 -18.19
CA ASP A 56 -10.87 15.17 -19.52
C ASP A 56 -10.23 14.26 -20.59
N LYS A 57 -9.20 14.72 -21.29
CA LYS A 57 -8.54 13.94 -22.34
C LYS A 57 -7.31 13.16 -21.84
N LYS A 58 -6.96 13.32 -20.57
CA LYS A 58 -5.78 12.72 -20.00
C LYS A 58 -6.15 11.46 -19.21
N GLN A 59 -5.51 10.36 -19.53
CA GLN A 59 -5.68 9.13 -18.77
C GLN A 59 -4.87 9.21 -17.47
N ILE A 60 -5.53 8.89 -16.36
CA ILE A 60 -4.90 8.84 -15.06
C ILE A 60 -4.65 7.37 -14.71
N GLN A 61 -3.39 7.05 -14.48
CA GLN A 61 -2.96 5.73 -13.99
C GLN A 61 -1.96 5.98 -12.87
N HIS A 62 -2.36 5.71 -11.64
CA HIS A 62 -1.51 6.05 -10.50
C HIS A 62 -1.65 5.01 -9.40
N ILE A 63 -0.53 4.41 -9.01
CA ILE A 63 -0.48 3.53 -7.85
C ILE A 63 -0.30 4.40 -6.63
N ILE A 64 -1.24 4.31 -5.69
CA ILE A 64 -1.18 5.10 -4.45
C ILE A 64 -0.34 4.36 -3.42
N ILE A 65 -0.69 3.10 -3.14
CA ILE A 65 0.07 2.24 -2.25
C ILE A 65 0.15 0.85 -2.88
N TYR A 66 1.33 0.27 -2.88
CA TYR A 66 1.54 -1.10 -3.35
C TYR A 66 2.38 -1.85 -2.33
N LEU A 67 1.77 -2.88 -1.74
CA LEU A 67 2.42 -3.73 -0.74
C LEU A 67 2.48 -5.17 -1.24
N THR A 68 3.57 -5.85 -0.94
CA THR A 68 3.70 -7.28 -1.22
C THR A 68 4.21 -8.00 0.04
N ILE A 69 4.06 -9.31 0.06
CA ILE A 69 4.67 -10.14 1.10
C ILE A 69 5.63 -11.10 0.40
N LYS A 70 6.89 -11.04 0.80
CA LYS A 70 7.95 -11.92 0.26
C LYS A 70 8.85 -12.35 1.40
N ASN A 71 9.17 -13.64 1.45
CA ASN A 71 10.09 -14.19 2.44
C ASN A 71 9.68 -13.86 3.87
N GLY A 72 8.37 -13.86 4.16
CA GLY A 72 7.84 -13.59 5.48
C GLY A 72 7.88 -12.13 5.90
N LYS A 73 8.14 -11.21 4.97
CA LYS A 73 8.23 -9.78 5.25
C LYS A 73 7.30 -8.99 4.35
N ILE A 74 6.85 -7.85 4.86
CA ILE A 74 6.03 -6.93 4.09
C ILE A 74 6.95 -5.95 3.35
N TRP A 75 6.81 -5.91 2.04
CA TRP A 75 7.55 -4.99 1.18
C TRP A 75 6.66 -3.82 0.81
N VAL A 76 7.09 -2.62 1.18
CA VAL A 76 6.43 -1.39 0.75
C VAL A 76 7.03 -1.01 -0.60
N GLU A 77 6.35 -1.42 -1.67
CA GLU A 77 6.85 -1.19 -3.03
C GLU A 77 6.60 0.25 -3.48
N GLU A 78 5.48 0.83 -3.04
CA GLU A 78 5.14 2.22 -3.35
C GLU A 78 4.26 2.78 -2.24
N ASP A 79 4.50 4.03 -1.85
CA ASP A 79 3.62 4.80 -0.97
C ASP A 79 3.67 6.26 -1.41
N ALA A 80 2.64 6.67 -2.13
CA ALA A 80 2.51 8.05 -2.62
C ALA A 80 1.67 8.92 -1.71
N THR A 81 1.35 8.43 -0.50
CA THR A 81 0.52 9.18 0.46
C THR A 81 1.37 9.96 1.44
N ASP A 82 0.75 10.98 2.05
CA ASP A 82 1.35 11.67 3.18
C ASP A 82 1.10 10.93 4.50
N LEU A 83 0.32 9.85 4.46
CA LEU A 83 -0.11 9.11 5.66
C LEU A 83 0.94 8.16 6.20
N CYS A 84 1.95 7.82 5.41
CA CYS A 84 3.02 6.90 5.77
C CYS A 84 2.51 5.54 6.23
N VAL A 85 2.26 4.65 5.30
CA VAL A 85 1.72 3.30 5.60
C VAL A 85 2.63 2.53 6.56
N VAL A 86 3.93 2.81 6.56
CA VAL A 86 4.89 2.14 7.46
C VAL A 86 4.53 2.38 8.92
N ASP A 87 4.13 3.62 9.27
CA ASP A 87 3.75 3.93 10.64
C ASP A 87 2.53 3.12 11.07
N ASP A 88 1.57 2.93 10.19
CA ASP A 88 0.39 2.13 10.49
C ASP A 88 0.72 0.65 10.62
N LEU A 89 1.66 0.15 9.81
CA LEU A 89 2.12 -1.22 9.94
C LEU A 89 2.81 -1.44 11.29
N LEU A 90 3.66 -0.51 11.70
CA LEU A 90 4.33 -0.57 13.00
C LEU A 90 3.31 -0.50 14.14
N SER A 91 2.32 0.38 14.04
CA SER A 91 1.28 0.51 15.06
C SER A 91 0.42 -0.74 15.17
N ALA A 92 0.28 -1.49 14.08
CA ALA A 92 -0.46 -2.75 14.09
C ALA A 92 0.35 -3.91 14.67
N GLY A 93 1.60 -3.66 15.08
CA GLY A 93 2.43 -4.67 15.75
C GLY A 93 3.42 -5.38 14.83
N ILE A 94 3.61 -4.92 13.60
CA ILE A 94 4.59 -5.54 12.70
C ILE A 94 5.97 -5.01 13.04
N PRO A 95 6.94 -5.90 13.32
CA PRO A 95 8.30 -5.47 13.68
C PRO A 95 9.00 -4.79 12.50
N GLN A 96 9.89 -3.85 12.81
CA GLN A 96 10.69 -3.17 11.79
C GLN A 96 11.48 -4.18 10.94
N ASN A 97 11.93 -5.25 11.54
CA ASN A 97 12.72 -6.28 10.83
C ASN A 97 11.90 -7.04 9.79
N ASP A 98 10.59 -6.93 9.83
CA ASP A 98 9.69 -7.58 8.88
C ASP A 98 9.14 -6.62 7.83
N ILE A 99 9.66 -5.39 7.78
CA ILE A 99 9.27 -4.39 6.79
C ILE A 99 10.48 -4.06 5.93
N VAL A 100 10.31 -4.13 4.61
CA VAL A 100 11.34 -3.75 3.63
C VAL A 100 10.81 -2.55 2.85
N LEU A 101 11.62 -1.51 2.74
CA LEU A 101 11.28 -0.34 1.94
C LEU A 101 11.66 -0.61 0.48
N GLY A 102 10.77 -1.30 -0.24
CA GLY A 102 11.02 -1.75 -1.60
C GLY A 102 11.17 -0.63 -2.61
N PHE A 103 10.66 0.57 -2.27
CA PHE A 103 10.78 1.74 -3.14
C PHE A 103 12.19 2.37 -3.09
N HIS A 104 13.04 1.95 -2.14
CA HIS A 104 14.44 2.35 -2.12
C HIS A 104 15.29 1.35 -2.90
N HIS A 105 16.28 1.85 -3.63
CA HIS A 105 17.26 0.98 -4.26
C HIS A 105 17.95 0.11 -3.20
N PRO A 106 18.28 -1.16 -3.51
CA PRO A 106 18.88 -2.05 -2.51
C PRO A 106 20.11 -1.46 -1.81
N SER A 107 20.93 -0.67 -2.51
CA SER A 107 22.11 -0.05 -1.91
C SER A 107 21.80 0.95 -0.82
N LYS A 108 20.57 1.49 -0.78
CA LYS A 108 20.17 2.48 0.22
C LYS A 108 19.45 1.86 1.41
N ARG A 109 18.99 0.61 1.28
CA ARG A 109 18.22 -0.05 2.34
C ARG A 109 19.05 -0.28 3.60
N VAL A 110 20.36 -0.44 3.45
CA VAL A 110 21.26 -0.64 4.59
C VAL A 110 21.34 0.57 5.52
N PHE A 111 20.96 1.74 5.04
CA PHE A 111 20.97 2.97 5.85
C PHE A 111 19.65 3.20 6.57
N THR A 112 18.68 2.31 6.43
CA THR A 112 17.39 2.41 7.12
C THR A 112 17.36 1.47 8.32
N GLU A 113 16.41 1.72 9.22
CA GLU A 113 16.17 0.85 10.37
C GLU A 113 15.38 -0.40 10.00
N PHE A 114 14.97 -0.53 8.76
CA PHE A 114 14.13 -1.61 8.28
C PHE A 114 14.96 -2.73 7.66
N ALA A 115 14.29 -3.83 7.34
CA ALA A 115 14.95 -4.97 6.73
C ALA A 115 15.49 -4.59 5.34
N THR A 116 16.61 -5.21 4.94
CA THR A 116 17.24 -4.94 3.64
C THR A 116 16.67 -5.83 2.54
N ALA A 117 16.14 -6.98 2.92
CA ALA A 117 15.52 -7.92 1.98
C ALA A 117 14.62 -8.91 2.72
#